data_9c060773ef63ede7d87132914c54432e
#
_entry.id   9c060773ef63ede7d87132914c54432e
#
_cell.length_a   1.000
_cell.length_b   1.000
_cell.length_c   1.000
_cell.angle_alpha   90.00
_cell.angle_beta   90.00
_cell.angle_gamma   90.00
#
_symmetry.space_group_name_H-M   'P 1'
#
loop_
_entity.id
_entity.type
_entity.pdbx_description
1 polymer ?
#
loop_
_entity_poly.entity_id
_entity_poly.type
_entity_poly.pdbx_seq_one_letter_code
_entity_poly.pdbx_strand_id
1 'polypeptide(L)'
;MQITLSFATTADGYLDDNSPRRLMISTPEDWEAVLCLRASHDAILAGAETLRRDDPALLLRDAAARELRRARGMRPDLTKVTLTHSGRLSPSMRFFTEGDADRYVFSEKELPELKGVAEVISSDSSITASAIVTELEKRGVERLLVEGGASVLRMFLAEGMADTVRRAVNPQLTLGPERGGAQFRFEVPEGAVCRRENLGGMEVATCTLRPDTRDEDLRYLTQAVAEGLRCVPSRTSYCVGAVVALPDGRSFTGYTHETSPTHHAEQEAIRKALDAGAELRGAAIYSSMEPCSQRKSEPESCTQLILRHGFARVVFALYEPDRFVCCRGAQTLREAGVDVRVYPELAEGVHRANAHLGR
;
A
#
# COMPACT_ATOMS: atom_id res chain seq x y z
N MET A 1 3.49 -3.26 1.15
CA MET A 1 2.18 -3.80 0.67
C MET A 1 2.18 -3.92 -0.84
N GLN A 2 1.57 -4.98 -1.39
CA GLN A 2 1.31 -5.13 -2.83
C GLN A 2 -0.10 -4.63 -3.17
N ILE A 3 -0.25 -3.80 -4.19
CA ILE A 3 -1.51 -3.14 -4.53
C ILE A 3 -1.92 -3.49 -5.96
N THR A 4 -3.09 -4.12 -6.09
CA THR A 4 -3.69 -4.48 -7.37
C THR A 4 -4.94 -3.64 -7.60
N LEU A 5 -4.99 -2.90 -8.71
CA LEU A 5 -6.23 -2.28 -9.19
C LEU A 5 -6.94 -3.24 -10.12
N SER A 6 -8.23 -3.49 -9.92
CA SER A 6 -9.03 -4.35 -10.80
C SER A 6 -10.35 -3.69 -11.15
N PHE A 7 -10.63 -3.59 -12.45
CA PHE A 7 -11.88 -2.99 -12.95
C PHE A 7 -12.27 -3.54 -14.30
N ALA A 8 -13.57 -3.47 -14.59
CA ALA A 8 -14.14 -3.79 -15.89
C ALA A 8 -14.71 -2.52 -16.53
N THR A 9 -14.61 -2.40 -17.86
CA THR A 9 -15.18 -1.31 -18.63
C THR A 9 -15.95 -1.82 -19.84
N THR A 10 -16.85 -0.98 -20.34
CA THR A 10 -17.40 -1.11 -21.68
C THR A 10 -16.33 -0.83 -22.74
N ALA A 11 -16.61 -1.11 -24.02
CA ALA A 11 -15.69 -0.84 -25.13
C ALA A 11 -15.30 0.64 -25.24
N ASP A 12 -16.19 1.54 -24.87
CA ASP A 12 -15.99 2.99 -24.84
C ASP A 12 -15.53 3.55 -23.48
N GLY A 13 -15.15 2.66 -22.53
CA GLY A 13 -14.44 3.00 -21.32
C GLY A 13 -15.29 3.43 -20.13
N TYR A 14 -16.57 3.12 -20.09
CA TYR A 14 -17.40 3.37 -18.91
C TYR A 14 -17.33 2.22 -17.92
N LEU A 15 -17.21 2.57 -16.63
CA LEU A 15 -17.26 1.62 -15.51
C LEU A 15 -18.68 1.26 -15.11
N ASP A 16 -19.66 2.07 -15.54
CA ASP A 16 -21.04 1.96 -15.16
C ASP A 16 -21.93 2.81 -16.08
N ASP A 17 -23.25 2.66 -15.95
CA ASP A 17 -24.22 3.50 -16.64
C ASP A 17 -24.93 4.47 -15.69
N ASN A 18 -25.85 5.29 -16.20
CA ASN A 18 -26.64 6.24 -15.44
C ASN A 18 -27.94 5.64 -14.87
N SER A 19 -28.18 4.32 -15.05
CA SER A 19 -29.40 3.68 -14.58
C SER A 19 -29.35 3.44 -13.06
N PRO A 20 -30.49 3.29 -12.37
CA PRO A 20 -30.52 2.97 -10.95
C PRO A 20 -30.17 1.50 -10.64
N ARG A 21 -30.02 0.67 -11.67
CA ARG A 21 -29.65 -0.74 -11.53
C ARG A 21 -28.18 -0.92 -11.85
N ARG A 22 -27.50 -1.77 -11.06
CA ARG A 22 -26.11 -2.13 -11.33
C ARG A 22 -25.96 -2.71 -12.73
N LEU A 23 -25.08 -2.12 -13.53
CA LEU A 23 -24.66 -2.67 -14.80
C LEU A 23 -23.68 -3.83 -14.61
N MET A 24 -23.98 -4.99 -15.19
CA MET A 24 -23.07 -6.14 -15.23
C MET A 24 -22.24 -6.06 -16.51
N ILE A 25 -20.98 -5.63 -16.37
CA ILE A 25 -20.04 -5.53 -17.49
C ILE A 25 -19.29 -6.85 -17.69
N SER A 26 -18.87 -7.47 -16.59
CA SER A 26 -18.11 -8.72 -16.56
C SER A 26 -18.95 -9.91 -17.00
N THR A 27 -18.33 -10.79 -17.79
CA THR A 27 -18.87 -12.14 -18.06
C THR A 27 -18.72 -13.05 -16.85
N PRO A 28 -19.40 -14.21 -16.79
CA PRO A 28 -19.21 -15.17 -15.71
C PRO A 28 -17.75 -15.60 -15.52
N GLU A 29 -17.03 -15.84 -16.62
CA GLU A 29 -15.62 -16.26 -16.60
C GLU A 29 -14.69 -15.16 -16.08
N ASP A 30 -14.96 -13.90 -16.46
CA ASP A 30 -14.23 -12.76 -15.90
C ASP A 30 -14.52 -12.61 -14.40
N TRP A 31 -15.77 -12.81 -13.99
CA TRP A 31 -16.17 -12.75 -12.60
C TRP A 31 -15.50 -13.84 -11.75
N GLU A 32 -15.36 -15.06 -12.26
CA GLU A 32 -14.60 -16.13 -11.59
C GLU A 32 -13.14 -15.73 -11.38
N ALA A 33 -12.51 -15.13 -12.39
CA ALA A 33 -11.14 -14.61 -12.24
C ALA A 33 -11.05 -13.50 -11.18
N VAL A 34 -12.04 -12.61 -11.09
CA VAL A 34 -12.11 -11.59 -10.02
C VAL A 34 -12.26 -12.24 -8.64
N LEU A 35 -13.05 -13.30 -8.50
CA LEU A 35 -13.17 -14.05 -7.23
C LEU A 35 -11.85 -14.70 -6.82
N CYS A 36 -11.11 -15.27 -7.77
CA CYS A 36 -9.77 -15.80 -7.52
C CYS A 36 -8.79 -14.70 -7.09
N LEU A 37 -8.88 -13.53 -7.73
CA LEU A 37 -8.08 -12.37 -7.37
C LEU A 37 -8.40 -11.91 -5.93
N ARG A 38 -9.68 -11.79 -5.56
CA ARG A 38 -10.10 -11.50 -4.18
C ARG A 38 -9.52 -12.53 -3.20
N ALA A 39 -9.60 -13.82 -3.54
CA ALA A 39 -9.09 -14.89 -2.66
C ALA A 39 -7.59 -14.79 -2.36
N SER A 40 -6.81 -14.11 -3.21
CA SER A 40 -5.36 -13.94 -3.07
C SER A 40 -4.95 -12.68 -2.29
N HIS A 41 -5.89 -11.78 -1.93
CA HIS A 41 -5.61 -10.52 -1.24
C HIS A 41 -6.08 -10.54 0.21
N ASP A 42 -5.52 -9.67 1.04
CA ASP A 42 -5.87 -9.56 2.46
C ASP A 42 -7.02 -8.58 2.68
N ALA A 43 -7.04 -7.51 1.90
CA ALA A 43 -8.04 -6.46 1.98
C ALA A 43 -8.61 -6.10 0.61
N ILE A 44 -9.84 -5.59 0.61
CA ILE A 44 -10.54 -5.09 -0.57
C ILE A 44 -11.03 -3.66 -0.31
N LEU A 45 -10.74 -2.75 -1.24
CA LEU A 45 -11.15 -1.35 -1.17
C LEU A 45 -12.12 -1.00 -2.29
N ALA A 46 -13.25 -0.41 -1.92
CA ALA A 46 -14.21 0.17 -2.85
C ALA A 46 -14.62 1.57 -2.36
N GLY A 47 -14.81 2.51 -3.28
CA GLY A 47 -15.24 3.86 -2.96
C GLY A 47 -16.68 3.94 -2.44
N ALA A 48 -16.99 4.93 -1.59
CA ALA A 48 -18.31 5.10 -0.99
C ALA A 48 -19.43 5.26 -2.02
N GLU A 49 -19.17 5.81 -3.21
CA GLU A 49 -20.18 5.88 -4.26
C GLU A 49 -20.57 4.49 -4.78
N THR A 50 -19.58 3.61 -4.97
CA THR A 50 -19.81 2.19 -5.31
C THR A 50 -20.65 1.49 -4.22
N LEU A 51 -20.37 1.78 -2.94
CA LEU A 51 -21.17 1.23 -1.84
C LEU A 51 -22.63 1.73 -1.86
N ARG A 52 -22.84 3.03 -2.11
CA ARG A 52 -24.19 3.62 -2.16
C ARG A 52 -25.02 3.09 -3.33
N ARG A 53 -24.36 2.85 -4.48
CA ARG A 53 -25.03 2.45 -5.70
C ARG A 53 -25.30 0.96 -5.78
N ASP A 54 -24.30 0.15 -5.48
CA ASP A 54 -24.33 -1.29 -5.71
C ASP A 54 -24.62 -2.11 -4.44
N ASP A 55 -24.54 -1.47 -3.26
CA ASP A 55 -24.63 -2.11 -1.95
C ASP A 55 -23.90 -3.47 -1.88
N PRO A 56 -22.61 -3.51 -2.26
CA PRO A 56 -21.88 -4.77 -2.36
C PRO A 56 -21.50 -5.28 -0.97
N ALA A 57 -21.67 -6.58 -0.73
CA ALA A 57 -21.20 -7.21 0.49
C ALA A 57 -19.68 -7.41 0.56
N LEU A 58 -19.00 -7.40 -0.58
CA LEU A 58 -17.54 -7.62 -0.75
C LEU A 58 -17.04 -8.90 -0.06
N LEU A 59 -17.75 -10.01 -0.24
CA LEU A 59 -17.47 -11.29 0.38
C LEU A 59 -16.93 -12.31 -0.64
N LEU A 60 -16.15 -13.25 -0.13
CA LEU A 60 -15.87 -14.51 -0.79
C LEU A 60 -16.96 -15.51 -0.40
N ARG A 61 -17.88 -15.81 -1.33
CA ARG A 61 -18.97 -16.76 -1.07
C ARG A 61 -18.58 -18.22 -1.33
N ASP A 62 -17.50 -18.43 -2.08
CA ASP A 62 -16.98 -19.77 -2.38
C ASP A 62 -16.34 -20.39 -1.14
N ALA A 63 -16.86 -21.56 -0.72
CA ALA A 63 -16.39 -22.26 0.48
C ALA A 63 -14.96 -22.79 0.32
N ALA A 64 -14.58 -23.25 -0.88
CA ALA A 64 -13.25 -23.76 -1.14
C ALA A 64 -12.21 -22.65 -1.10
N ALA A 65 -12.51 -21.47 -1.69
CA ALA A 65 -11.64 -20.30 -1.60
C ALA A 65 -11.45 -19.82 -0.15
N ARG A 66 -12.50 -19.84 0.67
CA ARG A 66 -12.44 -19.49 2.11
C ARG A 66 -11.57 -20.48 2.89
N GLU A 67 -11.69 -21.78 2.59
CA GLU A 67 -10.89 -22.82 3.25
C GLU A 67 -9.42 -22.73 2.83
N LEU A 68 -9.14 -22.50 1.55
CA LEU A 68 -7.78 -22.28 1.07
C LEU A 68 -7.10 -21.09 1.76
N ARG A 69 -7.85 -20.01 2.00
CA ARG A 69 -7.35 -18.85 2.76
C ARG A 69 -7.00 -19.24 4.20
N ARG A 70 -7.89 -19.98 4.90
CA ARG A 70 -7.59 -20.49 6.27
C ARG A 70 -6.34 -21.36 6.30
N ALA A 71 -6.20 -22.28 5.33
CA ALA A 71 -5.02 -23.13 5.22
C ALA A 71 -3.70 -22.35 5.01
N ARG A 72 -3.79 -21.12 4.47
CA ARG A 72 -2.66 -20.19 4.31
C ARG A 72 -2.49 -19.23 5.49
N GLY A 73 -3.21 -19.41 6.60
CA GLY A 73 -3.18 -18.53 7.75
C GLY A 73 -3.91 -17.19 7.56
N MET A 74 -4.66 -17.03 6.46
CA MET A 74 -5.43 -15.81 6.18
C MET A 74 -6.84 -15.91 6.79
N ARG A 75 -7.45 -14.75 7.09
CA ARG A 75 -8.88 -14.72 7.45
C ARG A 75 -9.75 -15.20 6.27
N PRO A 76 -10.88 -15.87 6.51
CA PRO A 76 -11.76 -16.36 5.44
C PRO A 76 -12.37 -15.23 4.59
N ASP A 77 -12.71 -14.10 5.22
CA ASP A 77 -13.17 -12.89 4.54
C ASP A 77 -12.04 -11.85 4.47
N LEU A 78 -12.04 -11.03 3.42
CA LEU A 78 -11.10 -9.93 3.27
C LEU A 78 -11.48 -8.79 4.24
N THR A 79 -10.48 -8.12 4.77
CA THR A 79 -10.68 -6.81 5.41
C THR A 79 -11.32 -5.85 4.41
N LYS A 80 -12.44 -5.23 4.80
CA LYS A 80 -13.21 -4.33 3.95
C LYS A 80 -12.80 -2.89 4.19
N VAL A 81 -12.48 -2.18 3.11
CA VAL A 81 -12.02 -0.80 3.18
C VAL A 81 -12.87 0.09 2.29
N THR A 82 -13.25 1.25 2.78
CA THR A 82 -13.89 2.29 1.98
C THR A 82 -13.38 3.67 2.36
N LEU A 83 -13.61 4.64 1.49
CA LEU A 83 -13.32 6.04 1.76
C LEU A 83 -14.49 6.93 1.35
N THR A 84 -14.70 8.01 2.11
CA THR A 84 -15.78 8.96 1.87
C THR A 84 -15.39 10.39 2.25
N HIS A 85 -15.58 11.34 1.32
CA HIS A 85 -15.45 12.78 1.61
C HIS A 85 -16.76 13.37 2.16
N SER A 86 -17.89 12.84 1.74
CA SER A 86 -19.21 13.35 2.12
C SER A 86 -19.70 12.85 3.48
N GLY A 87 -19.18 11.72 3.97
CA GLY A 87 -19.66 11.02 5.16
C GLY A 87 -20.96 10.24 4.98
N ARG A 88 -21.60 10.30 3.80
CA ARG A 88 -22.91 9.67 3.54
C ARG A 88 -22.80 8.15 3.37
N LEU A 89 -22.74 7.42 4.47
CA LEU A 89 -22.76 5.95 4.53
C LEU A 89 -23.82 5.51 5.53
N SER A 90 -24.65 4.55 5.17
CA SER A 90 -25.63 3.97 6.11
C SER A 90 -25.05 2.72 6.78
N PRO A 91 -25.15 2.57 8.10
CA PRO A 91 -24.72 1.36 8.81
C PRO A 91 -25.51 0.10 8.39
N SER A 92 -26.65 0.26 7.70
CA SER A 92 -27.45 -0.85 7.17
C SER A 92 -26.94 -1.43 5.86
N MET A 93 -25.95 -0.81 5.20
CA MET A 93 -25.38 -1.33 3.97
C MET A 93 -24.79 -2.72 4.19
N ARG A 94 -24.88 -3.57 3.18
CA ARG A 94 -24.34 -4.94 3.21
C ARG A 94 -22.84 -4.99 3.46
N PHE A 95 -22.11 -3.93 3.09
CA PHE A 95 -20.70 -3.74 3.45
C PHE A 95 -20.50 -3.85 4.98
N PHE A 96 -21.38 -3.26 5.79
CA PHE A 96 -21.28 -3.24 7.25
C PHE A 96 -21.96 -4.43 7.92
N THR A 97 -23.02 -4.97 7.32
CA THR A 97 -23.88 -5.96 7.97
C THR A 97 -23.55 -7.41 7.62
N GLU A 98 -22.91 -7.68 6.48
CA GLU A 98 -22.59 -9.03 6.04
C GLU A 98 -21.12 -9.38 6.27
N GLY A 99 -20.86 -10.66 6.60
CA GLY A 99 -19.52 -11.25 6.78
C GLY A 99 -18.85 -10.89 8.11
N ASP A 100 -17.81 -11.66 8.43
CA ASP A 100 -17.01 -11.51 9.65
C ASP A 100 -15.60 -11.03 9.27
N ALA A 101 -15.48 -9.74 8.96
CA ALA A 101 -14.22 -9.11 8.57
C ALA A 101 -14.07 -7.75 9.26
N ASP A 102 -12.84 -7.31 9.48
CA ASP A 102 -12.58 -5.95 9.89
C ASP A 102 -13.07 -4.98 8.81
N ARG A 103 -13.54 -3.82 9.23
CA ARG A 103 -14.10 -2.78 8.35
C ARG A 103 -13.46 -1.45 8.70
N TYR A 104 -12.81 -0.85 7.73
CA TYR A 104 -12.15 0.46 7.86
C TYR A 104 -12.81 1.47 6.94
N VAL A 105 -13.12 2.63 7.50
CA VAL A 105 -13.71 3.76 6.77
C VAL A 105 -12.78 4.95 6.90
N PHE A 106 -12.13 5.34 5.81
CA PHE A 106 -11.36 6.57 5.75
C PHE A 106 -12.30 7.75 5.49
N SER A 107 -12.27 8.77 6.35
CA SER A 107 -13.17 9.92 6.26
C SER A 107 -12.48 11.21 6.69
N GLU A 108 -12.86 12.32 6.06
CA GLU A 108 -12.48 13.67 6.48
C GLU A 108 -13.42 14.20 7.59
N LYS A 109 -14.36 13.36 8.05
CA LYS A 109 -15.38 13.70 9.04
C LYS A 109 -15.53 12.60 10.05
N GLU A 110 -15.92 12.95 11.25
CA GLU A 110 -16.43 12.02 12.24
C GLU A 110 -17.74 11.39 11.74
N LEU A 111 -17.86 10.06 11.90
CA LEU A 111 -19.03 9.29 11.48
C LEU A 111 -19.58 8.48 12.68
N PRO A 112 -20.21 9.16 13.66
CA PRO A 112 -20.69 8.49 14.88
C PRO A 112 -21.72 7.40 14.62
N GLU A 113 -22.45 7.47 13.50
CA GLU A 113 -23.42 6.46 13.06
C GLU A 113 -22.80 5.12 12.70
N LEU A 114 -21.48 5.09 12.40
CA LEU A 114 -20.75 3.85 12.09
C LEU A 114 -20.08 3.23 13.32
N LYS A 115 -20.25 3.84 14.50
CA LYS A 115 -19.71 3.30 15.75
C LYS A 115 -20.24 1.89 16.02
N GLY A 116 -19.31 0.94 16.23
CA GLY A 116 -19.64 -0.46 16.50
C GLY A 116 -19.83 -1.34 15.25
N VAL A 117 -19.88 -0.76 14.04
CA VAL A 117 -19.95 -1.52 12.79
C VAL A 117 -18.69 -1.40 11.92
N ALA A 118 -17.90 -0.33 12.12
CA ALA A 118 -16.62 -0.12 11.47
C ALA A 118 -15.68 0.74 12.33
N GLU A 119 -14.39 0.64 12.10
CA GLU A 119 -13.40 1.61 12.58
C GLU A 119 -13.32 2.76 11.60
N VAL A 120 -13.62 3.97 12.07
CA VAL A 120 -13.50 5.20 11.28
C VAL A 120 -12.12 5.80 11.52
N ILE A 121 -11.35 5.93 10.46
CA ILE A 121 -10.02 6.55 10.45
C ILE A 121 -10.21 7.96 9.91
N SER A 122 -10.36 8.92 10.83
CA SER A 122 -10.55 10.33 10.47
C SER A 122 -9.21 11.01 10.19
N SER A 123 -9.23 11.93 9.22
CA SER A 123 -8.08 12.77 8.89
C SER A 123 -8.55 14.21 8.74
N ASP A 124 -7.82 15.15 9.35
CA ASP A 124 -8.02 16.58 9.16
C ASP A 124 -7.52 17.08 7.79
N SER A 125 -6.87 16.22 7.03
CA SER A 125 -6.38 16.46 5.69
C SER A 125 -7.08 15.58 4.66
N SER A 126 -6.93 15.92 3.37
CA SER A 126 -7.46 15.11 2.26
C SER A 126 -7.00 13.66 2.36
N ILE A 127 -7.92 12.73 2.09
CA ILE A 127 -7.64 11.30 2.04
C ILE A 127 -6.78 11.02 0.80
N THR A 128 -5.58 10.49 0.99
CA THR A 128 -4.64 10.08 -0.07
C THR A 128 -4.47 8.57 -0.12
N ALA A 129 -4.06 8.03 -1.27
CA ALA A 129 -3.72 6.61 -1.38
C ALA A 129 -2.56 6.26 -0.43
N SER A 130 -1.57 7.15 -0.32
CA SER A 130 -0.44 7.01 0.60
C SER A 130 -0.87 6.89 2.07
N ALA A 131 -1.82 7.70 2.53
CA ALA A 131 -2.35 7.62 3.89
C ALA A 131 -3.10 6.31 4.13
N ILE A 132 -3.96 5.89 3.18
CA ILE A 132 -4.68 4.61 3.24
C ILE A 132 -3.70 3.44 3.34
N VAL A 133 -2.70 3.41 2.45
CA VAL A 133 -1.67 2.36 2.40
C VAL A 133 -0.91 2.28 3.72
N THR A 134 -0.44 3.42 4.25
CA THR A 134 0.30 3.49 5.50
C THR A 134 -0.51 2.95 6.69
N GLU A 135 -1.78 3.33 6.78
CA GLU A 135 -2.65 2.87 7.86
C GLU A 135 -3.01 1.37 7.75
N LEU A 136 -3.20 0.86 6.54
CA LEU A 136 -3.46 -0.56 6.32
C LEU A 136 -2.23 -1.43 6.59
N GLU A 137 -1.02 -0.98 6.21
CA GLU A 137 0.23 -1.67 6.53
C GLU A 137 0.48 -1.77 8.03
N LYS A 138 0.21 -0.70 8.80
CA LYS A 138 0.28 -0.72 10.28
C LYS A 138 -0.67 -1.75 10.90
N ARG A 139 -1.75 -2.10 10.19
CA ARG A 139 -2.73 -3.13 10.59
C ARG A 139 -2.44 -4.52 10.01
N GLY A 140 -1.27 -4.70 9.39
CA GLY A 140 -0.80 -5.99 8.87
C GLY A 140 -1.39 -6.40 7.53
N VAL A 141 -1.95 -5.46 6.75
CA VAL A 141 -2.38 -5.73 5.37
C VAL A 141 -1.16 -5.76 4.46
N GLU A 142 -0.93 -6.87 3.79
CA GLU A 142 0.20 -7.05 2.85
C GLU A 142 -0.23 -6.94 1.39
N ARG A 143 -1.49 -7.28 1.07
CA ARG A 143 -2.04 -7.28 -0.29
C ARG A 143 -3.39 -6.60 -0.32
N LEU A 144 -3.47 -5.47 -1.01
CA LEU A 144 -4.68 -4.67 -1.16
C LEU A 144 -5.22 -4.79 -2.59
N LEU A 145 -6.49 -5.22 -2.71
CA LEU A 145 -7.24 -5.17 -3.95
C LEU A 145 -8.12 -3.92 -3.97
N VAL A 146 -7.95 -3.07 -4.97
CA VAL A 146 -8.79 -1.88 -5.21
C VAL A 146 -9.72 -2.16 -6.37
N GLU A 147 -11.02 -2.29 -6.08
CA GLU A 147 -12.03 -2.66 -7.09
C GLU A 147 -12.87 -1.49 -7.58
N GLY A 148 -12.57 -0.28 -7.15
CA GLY A 148 -13.25 0.71 -7.85
C GLY A 148 -13.87 1.92 -7.18
N GLY A 149 -14.64 2.54 -8.01
CA GLY A 149 -14.94 3.91 -8.20
C GLY A 149 -13.83 4.62 -8.99
N ALA A 150 -14.21 5.30 -10.09
CA ALA A 150 -13.24 5.97 -10.97
C ALA A 150 -12.30 6.93 -10.23
N SER A 151 -12.80 7.65 -9.23
CA SER A 151 -12.01 8.57 -8.41
C SER A 151 -10.94 7.84 -7.59
N VAL A 152 -11.28 6.68 -7.02
CA VAL A 152 -10.35 5.87 -6.24
C VAL A 152 -9.24 5.30 -7.13
N LEU A 153 -9.61 4.74 -8.29
CA LEU A 153 -8.62 4.23 -9.25
C LEU A 153 -7.66 5.34 -9.71
N ARG A 154 -8.20 6.54 -10.01
CA ARG A 154 -7.36 7.70 -10.39
C ARG A 154 -6.42 8.11 -9.26
N MET A 155 -6.89 8.15 -8.02
CA MET A 155 -6.07 8.51 -6.86
C MET A 155 -4.88 7.56 -6.71
N PHE A 156 -5.09 6.25 -6.74
CA PHE A 156 -4.01 5.27 -6.62
C PHE A 156 -3.02 5.33 -7.79
N LEU A 157 -3.49 5.58 -9.01
CA LEU A 157 -2.61 5.74 -10.18
C LEU A 157 -1.83 7.05 -10.14
N ALA A 158 -2.49 8.16 -9.81
CA ALA A 158 -1.85 9.48 -9.77
C ALA A 158 -0.74 9.56 -8.70
N GLU A 159 -0.91 8.86 -7.57
CA GLU A 159 0.10 8.76 -6.53
C GLU A 159 1.10 7.62 -6.78
N GLY A 160 1.02 6.93 -7.91
CA GLY A 160 1.93 5.84 -8.25
C GLY A 160 1.86 4.65 -7.30
N MET A 161 0.74 4.42 -6.60
CA MET A 161 0.62 3.38 -5.58
C MET A 161 0.29 1.98 -6.14
N ALA A 162 -0.04 1.85 -7.43
CA ALA A 162 -0.40 0.58 -8.03
C ALA A 162 0.84 -0.24 -8.45
N ASP A 163 0.90 -1.51 -8.06
CA ASP A 163 1.88 -2.47 -8.53
C ASP A 163 1.39 -3.22 -9.77
N THR A 164 0.10 -3.55 -9.77
CA THR A 164 -0.55 -4.29 -10.86
C THR A 164 -1.88 -3.64 -11.21
N VAL A 165 -2.17 -3.55 -12.49
CA VAL A 165 -3.49 -3.13 -13.00
C VAL A 165 -4.07 -4.25 -13.84
N ARG A 166 -5.23 -4.76 -13.42
CA ARG A 166 -6.07 -5.68 -14.19
C ARG A 166 -7.24 -4.91 -14.78
N ARG A 167 -7.23 -4.74 -16.09
CA ARG A 167 -8.32 -4.14 -16.86
C ARG A 167 -9.03 -5.20 -17.68
N ALA A 168 -10.34 -5.35 -17.51
CA ALA A 168 -11.21 -6.16 -18.35
C ALA A 168 -12.09 -5.24 -19.21
N VAL A 169 -12.14 -5.46 -20.50
CA VAL A 169 -12.98 -4.70 -21.44
C VAL A 169 -14.00 -5.62 -22.04
N ASN A 170 -15.29 -5.25 -21.96
CA ASN A 170 -16.33 -5.93 -22.70
C ASN A 170 -16.50 -5.28 -24.08
N PRO A 171 -15.97 -5.88 -25.16
CA PRO A 171 -15.98 -5.29 -26.48
C PRO A 171 -17.38 -5.26 -27.12
N GLN A 172 -18.32 -6.03 -26.55
CA GLN A 172 -19.71 -6.10 -27.07
C GLN A 172 -20.64 -5.09 -26.41
N LEU A 173 -20.16 -4.37 -25.37
CA LEU A 173 -20.95 -3.41 -24.63
C LEU A 173 -20.46 -1.98 -24.87
N THR A 174 -21.34 -1.14 -25.41
CA THR A 174 -21.09 0.29 -25.62
C THR A 174 -22.26 1.09 -25.07
N LEU A 175 -21.99 2.14 -24.33
CA LEU A 175 -23.02 2.97 -23.68
C LEU A 175 -23.24 4.30 -24.40
N GLY A 176 -22.17 4.95 -24.86
CA GLY A 176 -22.19 6.32 -25.32
C GLY A 176 -22.35 7.35 -24.19
N PRO A 177 -22.16 8.64 -24.46
CA PRO A 177 -22.15 9.70 -23.46
C PRO A 177 -23.50 9.92 -22.76
N GLU A 178 -24.62 9.58 -23.42
CA GLU A 178 -25.97 9.80 -22.86
C GLU A 178 -26.32 8.76 -21.78
N ARG A 179 -25.83 7.53 -21.92
CA ARG A 179 -26.11 6.42 -21.00
C ARG A 179 -24.95 6.11 -20.06
N GLY A 180 -23.73 6.49 -20.43
CA GLY A 180 -22.52 6.25 -19.65
C GLY A 180 -22.48 7.04 -18.34
N GLY A 181 -22.10 6.37 -17.29
CA GLY A 181 -21.82 6.98 -15.98
C GLY A 181 -20.37 7.44 -15.87
N ALA A 182 -19.63 6.89 -14.91
CA ALA A 182 -18.22 7.21 -14.73
C ALA A 182 -17.36 6.57 -15.81
N GLN A 183 -16.63 7.40 -16.57
CA GLN A 183 -15.66 6.94 -17.56
C GLN A 183 -14.27 6.86 -16.94
N PHE A 184 -13.53 5.78 -17.26
CA PHE A 184 -12.18 5.59 -16.81
C PHE A 184 -11.31 5.02 -17.92
N ARG A 185 -10.21 5.72 -18.20
CA ARG A 185 -9.20 5.26 -19.17
C ARG A 185 -7.91 4.99 -18.41
N PHE A 186 -7.32 3.84 -18.69
CA PHE A 186 -6.01 3.48 -18.21
C PHE A 186 -5.07 3.37 -19.40
N GLU A 187 -4.07 4.24 -19.42
CA GLU A 187 -2.96 4.18 -20.37
C GLU A 187 -1.84 3.37 -19.73
N VAL A 188 -1.37 2.34 -20.46
CA VAL A 188 -0.30 1.48 -19.98
C VAL A 188 1.00 2.29 -19.98
N PRO A 189 1.66 2.46 -18.83
CA PRO A 189 2.93 3.18 -18.77
C PRO A 189 4.01 2.50 -19.62
N GLU A 190 4.94 3.29 -20.13
CA GLU A 190 6.12 2.79 -20.83
C GLU A 190 6.93 1.86 -19.90
N GLY A 191 7.37 0.73 -20.44
CA GLY A 191 8.10 -0.29 -19.68
C GLY A 191 7.25 -1.26 -18.86
N ALA A 192 5.93 -1.06 -18.75
CA ALA A 192 5.06 -2.01 -18.05
C ALA A 192 4.93 -3.33 -18.85
N VAL A 193 5.00 -4.45 -18.12
CA VAL A 193 4.83 -5.79 -18.70
C VAL A 193 3.37 -6.20 -18.60
N CYS A 194 2.70 -6.41 -19.74
CA CYS A 194 1.29 -6.79 -19.77
C CYS A 194 1.09 -8.19 -20.34
N ARG A 195 0.38 -9.02 -19.58
CA ARG A 195 -0.21 -10.28 -20.04
C ARG A 195 -1.63 -9.99 -20.52
N ARG A 196 -2.03 -10.56 -21.67
CA ARG A 196 -3.37 -10.45 -22.22
C ARG A 196 -4.02 -11.81 -22.35
N GLU A 197 -5.32 -11.88 -22.09
CA GLU A 197 -6.13 -13.09 -22.21
C GLU A 197 -7.56 -12.74 -22.56
N ASN A 198 -8.32 -13.72 -23.05
CA ASN A 198 -9.76 -13.58 -23.29
C ASN A 198 -10.51 -14.47 -22.30
N LEU A 199 -11.44 -13.88 -21.55
CA LEU A 199 -12.26 -14.59 -20.55
C LEU A 199 -13.74 -14.42 -20.91
N GLY A 200 -14.31 -15.44 -21.54
CA GLY A 200 -15.73 -15.45 -21.95
C GLY A 200 -16.11 -14.26 -22.85
N GLY A 201 -15.19 -13.82 -23.71
CA GLY A 201 -15.41 -12.66 -24.60
C GLY A 201 -14.89 -11.32 -24.03
N MET A 202 -14.49 -11.26 -22.77
CA MET A 202 -13.81 -10.07 -22.22
C MET A 202 -12.35 -10.05 -22.66
N GLU A 203 -11.87 -8.86 -23.08
CA GLU A 203 -10.45 -8.61 -23.30
C GLU A 203 -9.79 -8.18 -21.99
N VAL A 204 -9.02 -9.08 -21.38
CA VAL A 204 -8.39 -8.83 -20.10
C VAL A 204 -6.90 -8.55 -20.28
N ALA A 205 -6.43 -7.44 -19.73
CA ALA A 205 -5.01 -7.10 -19.64
C ALA A 205 -4.60 -6.95 -18.18
N THR A 206 -3.60 -7.73 -17.76
CA THR A 206 -2.96 -7.61 -16.45
C THR A 206 -1.56 -7.04 -16.66
N CYS A 207 -1.35 -5.80 -16.24
CA CYS A 207 -0.11 -5.06 -16.42
C CYS A 207 0.61 -4.90 -15.08
N THR A 208 1.85 -5.37 -15.00
CA THR A 208 2.75 -5.12 -13.88
C THR A 208 3.43 -3.77 -14.12
N LEU A 209 3.21 -2.83 -13.21
CA LEU A 209 3.71 -1.46 -13.31
C LEU A 209 5.05 -1.26 -12.60
N ARG A 210 5.33 -2.09 -11.59
CA ARG A 210 6.55 -2.03 -10.81
C ARG A 210 7.23 -3.39 -10.82
N PRO A 211 8.57 -3.44 -10.92
CA PRO A 211 9.30 -4.71 -10.87
C PRO A 211 9.09 -5.40 -9.52
N ASP A 212 9.10 -6.72 -9.53
CA ASP A 212 9.19 -7.50 -8.31
C ASP A 212 10.65 -7.49 -7.82
N THR A 213 10.85 -6.86 -6.68
CA THR A 213 12.18 -6.70 -6.05
C THR A 213 12.25 -7.39 -4.70
N ARG A 214 11.25 -8.22 -4.36
CA ARG A 214 11.11 -8.80 -3.02
C ARG A 214 12.37 -9.52 -2.54
N ASP A 215 12.97 -10.37 -3.35
CA ASP A 215 14.15 -11.15 -2.95
C ASP A 215 15.35 -10.23 -2.67
N GLU A 216 15.55 -9.21 -3.49
CA GLU A 216 16.59 -8.22 -3.28
C GLU A 216 16.32 -7.38 -2.03
N ASP A 217 15.08 -6.90 -1.89
CA ASP A 217 14.66 -6.11 -0.74
C ASP A 217 14.84 -6.88 0.58
N LEU A 218 14.42 -8.15 0.64
CA LEU A 218 14.61 -8.99 1.82
C LEU A 218 16.09 -9.23 2.14
N ARG A 219 16.94 -9.41 1.13
CA ARG A 219 18.38 -9.60 1.33
C ARG A 219 19.02 -8.38 2.00
N TYR A 220 18.81 -7.18 1.47
CA TYR A 220 19.39 -5.97 2.03
C TYR A 220 18.73 -5.56 3.36
N LEU A 221 17.43 -5.76 3.48
CA LEU A 221 16.72 -5.46 4.74
C LEU A 221 17.16 -6.40 5.87
N THR A 222 17.41 -7.69 5.59
CA THR A 222 17.99 -8.64 6.56
C THR A 222 19.36 -8.14 7.04
N GLN A 223 20.18 -7.63 6.10
CA GLN A 223 21.46 -7.03 6.45
C GLN A 223 21.28 -5.77 7.32
N ALA A 224 20.34 -4.89 6.99
CA ALA A 224 20.03 -3.71 7.81
C ALA A 224 19.59 -4.10 9.23
N VAL A 225 18.72 -5.10 9.36
CA VAL A 225 18.30 -5.62 10.68
C VAL A 225 19.51 -6.15 11.48
N ALA A 226 20.42 -6.86 10.82
CA ALA A 226 21.64 -7.36 11.46
C ALA A 226 22.58 -6.23 11.91
N GLU A 227 22.72 -5.16 11.11
CA GLU A 227 23.49 -3.97 11.51
C GLU A 227 22.90 -3.29 12.74
N GLY A 228 21.57 -3.24 12.90
CA GLY A 228 20.92 -2.70 14.08
C GLY A 228 21.28 -3.41 15.39
N LEU A 229 21.65 -4.69 15.35
CA LEU A 229 22.13 -5.45 16.51
C LEU A 229 23.52 -5.01 16.99
N ARG A 230 24.27 -4.24 16.21
CA ARG A 230 25.60 -3.70 16.59
C ARG A 230 25.50 -2.42 17.42
N CYS A 231 24.35 -1.79 17.40
CA CYS A 231 24.11 -0.56 18.16
C CYS A 231 24.22 -0.82 19.66
N VAL A 232 24.87 0.08 20.38
CA VAL A 232 24.88 0.06 21.84
C VAL A 232 23.53 0.56 22.36
N PRO A 233 22.79 -0.25 23.15
CA PRO A 233 21.47 0.13 23.63
C PRO A 233 21.44 1.46 24.41
N SER A 234 20.47 2.31 24.12
CA SER A 234 20.26 3.60 24.78
C SER A 234 18.79 3.75 25.20
N ARG A 235 18.53 4.45 26.29
CA ARG A 235 17.14 4.75 26.74
C ARG A 235 16.46 5.83 25.90
N THR A 236 17.18 6.56 25.08
CA THR A 236 16.72 7.75 24.35
C THR A 236 16.66 7.58 22.84
N SER A 237 17.08 6.41 22.35
CA SER A 237 17.09 6.13 20.90
C SER A 237 16.85 4.66 20.61
N TYR A 238 16.29 4.38 19.43
CA TYR A 238 16.18 3.05 18.88
C TYR A 238 17.55 2.58 18.33
N CYS A 239 17.79 1.28 18.46
CA CYS A 239 18.85 0.58 17.75
C CYS A 239 18.35 0.24 16.35
N VAL A 240 18.80 0.99 15.37
CA VAL A 240 18.44 0.86 13.95
C VAL A 240 19.69 0.53 13.16
N GLY A 241 19.55 -0.25 12.09
CA GLY A 241 20.57 -0.46 11.09
C GLY A 241 20.07 -0.08 9.72
N ALA A 242 20.96 0.36 8.85
CA ALA A 242 20.63 0.76 7.49
C ALA A 242 21.64 0.26 6.47
N VAL A 243 21.19 0.08 5.22
CA VAL A 243 22.01 -0.23 4.05
C VAL A 243 21.61 0.72 2.92
N VAL A 244 22.57 1.43 2.34
CA VAL A 244 22.42 2.09 1.05
C VAL A 244 22.88 1.12 -0.02
N ALA A 245 22.04 0.81 -1.01
CA ALA A 245 22.38 0.00 -2.15
C ALA A 245 22.34 0.86 -3.42
N LEU A 246 23.45 0.86 -4.16
CA LEU A 246 23.60 1.63 -5.38
C LEU A 246 23.22 0.82 -6.62
N PRO A 247 22.81 1.48 -7.71
CA PRO A 247 22.52 0.80 -8.98
C PRO A 247 23.71 0.05 -9.58
N ASP A 248 24.95 0.42 -9.20
CA ASP A 248 26.17 -0.24 -9.65
C ASP A 248 26.55 -1.49 -8.83
N GLY A 249 25.71 -1.88 -7.84
CA GLY A 249 25.89 -3.05 -7.00
C GLY A 249 26.71 -2.81 -5.74
N ARG A 250 27.33 -1.64 -5.53
CA ARG A 250 27.97 -1.28 -4.26
C ARG A 250 26.93 -1.07 -3.18
N SER A 251 27.29 -1.37 -1.94
CA SER A 251 26.45 -1.11 -0.78
C SER A 251 27.24 -0.57 0.41
N PHE A 252 26.59 0.21 1.27
CA PHE A 252 27.16 0.84 2.45
C PHE A 252 26.24 0.66 3.63
N THR A 253 26.78 0.22 4.74
CA THR A 253 25.99 -0.06 5.95
C THR A 253 26.21 1.00 7.01
N GLY A 254 25.22 1.18 7.90
CA GLY A 254 25.32 2.03 9.06
C GLY A 254 24.43 1.53 10.18
N TYR A 255 24.73 1.90 11.43
CA TYR A 255 23.86 1.66 12.56
C TYR A 255 23.83 2.89 13.49
N THR A 256 22.78 3.00 14.29
CA THR A 256 22.59 4.12 15.22
C THR A 256 23.81 4.35 16.10
N HIS A 257 24.31 5.58 16.17
CA HIS A 257 25.45 6.02 16.97
C HIS A 257 26.80 5.36 16.58
N GLU A 258 26.98 4.95 15.34
CA GLU A 258 28.22 4.27 14.92
C GLU A 258 29.45 5.16 15.03
N THR A 259 29.39 6.40 14.57
CA THR A 259 30.53 7.34 14.62
C THR A 259 30.24 8.62 15.39
N SER A 260 28.97 8.92 15.68
CA SER A 260 28.54 10.09 16.46
C SER A 260 27.34 9.75 17.33
N PRO A 261 27.25 10.27 18.55
CA PRO A 261 26.11 10.01 19.45
C PRO A 261 24.79 10.59 18.97
N THR A 262 24.79 11.38 17.90
CA THR A 262 23.58 11.97 17.30
C THR A 262 23.22 11.34 15.96
N HIS A 263 24.09 10.54 15.35
CA HIS A 263 23.84 9.99 14.02
C HIS A 263 22.85 8.80 14.06
N HIS A 264 21.88 8.82 13.17
CA HIS A 264 21.00 7.70 12.87
C HIS A 264 21.65 6.77 11.84
N ALA A 265 21.17 5.52 11.76
CA ALA A 265 21.72 4.50 10.89
C ALA A 265 21.75 4.92 9.41
N GLU A 266 20.67 5.55 8.93
CA GLU A 266 20.56 6.03 7.56
C GLU A 266 21.60 7.11 7.26
N GLN A 267 21.83 8.03 8.20
CA GLN A 267 22.85 9.08 8.09
C GLN A 267 24.25 8.49 8.00
N GLU A 268 24.57 7.46 8.81
CA GLU A 268 25.85 6.77 8.76
C GLU A 268 26.06 6.06 7.41
N ALA A 269 25.07 5.35 6.92
CA ALA A 269 25.16 4.65 5.63
C ALA A 269 25.32 5.65 4.46
N ILE A 270 24.51 6.72 4.45
CA ILE A 270 24.59 7.81 3.46
C ILE A 270 25.96 8.49 3.48
N ARG A 271 26.47 8.84 4.67
CA ARG A 271 27.77 9.48 4.83
C ARG A 271 28.90 8.62 4.24
N LYS A 272 28.93 7.33 4.59
CA LYS A 272 29.94 6.39 4.06
C LYS A 272 29.88 6.28 2.52
N ALA A 273 28.69 6.28 1.96
CA ALA A 273 28.53 6.25 0.50
C ALA A 273 29.08 7.53 -0.14
N LEU A 274 28.78 8.70 0.43
CA LEU A 274 29.30 9.99 -0.03
C LEU A 274 30.83 10.09 0.12
N ASP A 275 31.39 9.65 1.23
CA ASP A 275 32.84 9.62 1.50
C ASP A 275 33.58 8.71 0.46
N ALA A 276 32.89 7.68 -0.04
CA ALA A 276 33.37 6.82 -1.12
C ALA A 276 33.11 7.38 -2.54
N GLY A 277 32.64 8.63 -2.66
CA GLY A 277 32.36 9.28 -3.93
C GLY A 277 31.16 8.71 -4.69
N ALA A 278 30.18 8.10 -3.98
CA ALA A 278 29.02 7.51 -4.62
C ALA A 278 27.97 8.56 -5.01
N GLU A 279 27.36 8.38 -6.18
CA GLU A 279 26.13 9.08 -6.58
C GLU A 279 24.94 8.36 -5.96
N LEU A 280 24.11 9.08 -5.19
CA LEU A 280 22.97 8.50 -4.46
C LEU A 280 21.64 8.60 -5.20
N ARG A 281 21.55 9.42 -6.24
CA ARG A 281 20.33 9.57 -7.03
C ARG A 281 19.93 8.24 -7.65
N GLY A 282 18.70 7.82 -7.42
CA GLY A 282 18.21 6.54 -7.93
C GLY A 282 18.59 5.32 -7.10
N ALA A 283 19.39 5.47 -6.03
CA ALA A 283 19.75 4.40 -5.11
C ALA A 283 18.54 3.94 -4.27
N ALA A 284 18.67 2.77 -3.64
CA ALA A 284 17.76 2.28 -2.62
C ALA A 284 18.38 2.40 -1.22
N ILE A 285 17.55 2.68 -0.21
CA ILE A 285 17.95 2.63 1.19
C ILE A 285 17.04 1.67 1.96
N TYR A 286 17.66 0.78 2.70
CA TYR A 286 17.04 -0.22 3.55
C TYR A 286 17.31 0.16 5.00
N SER A 287 16.24 0.33 5.78
CA SER A 287 16.34 0.65 7.20
C SER A 287 15.58 -0.39 8.01
N SER A 288 16.10 -0.84 9.13
CA SER A 288 15.38 -1.80 9.97
C SER A 288 14.09 -1.23 10.54
N MET A 289 13.98 0.12 10.65
CA MET A 289 12.80 0.85 11.11
C MET A 289 12.48 2.00 10.16
N GLU A 290 11.24 2.50 10.18
CA GLU A 290 10.80 3.66 9.40
C GLU A 290 11.76 4.84 9.58
N PRO A 291 12.25 5.47 8.49
CA PRO A 291 13.08 6.67 8.58
C PRO A 291 12.35 7.82 9.29
N CYS A 292 12.95 8.39 10.32
CA CYS A 292 12.33 9.43 11.11
C CYS A 292 11.94 10.66 10.27
N SER A 293 10.74 11.21 10.51
CA SER A 293 10.25 12.44 9.87
C SER A 293 10.66 13.72 10.62
N GLN A 294 10.99 13.60 11.90
CA GLN A 294 11.43 14.69 12.77
C GLN A 294 12.48 14.18 13.74
N ARG A 295 13.40 15.03 14.15
CA ARG A 295 14.39 14.75 15.20
C ARG A 295 14.84 16.04 15.87
N LYS A 296 15.26 15.94 17.14
CA LYS A 296 15.74 17.07 17.92
C LYS A 296 17.27 17.21 17.90
N SER A 297 17.99 16.12 17.61
CA SER A 297 19.44 16.02 17.71
C SER A 297 20.19 16.63 16.52
N GLU A 298 19.52 16.75 15.37
CA GLU A 298 20.08 17.27 14.12
C GLU A 298 19.05 18.14 13.38
N PRO A 299 19.46 19.10 12.57
CA PRO A 299 18.54 20.00 11.86
C PRO A 299 17.74 19.29 10.77
N GLU A 300 18.21 18.15 10.27
CA GLU A 300 17.63 17.41 9.15
C GLU A 300 17.27 15.98 9.56
N SER A 301 16.03 15.55 9.28
CA SER A 301 15.57 14.19 9.53
C SER A 301 16.09 13.19 8.49
N CYS A 302 16.02 11.88 8.78
CA CYS A 302 16.40 10.84 7.81
C CYS A 302 15.53 10.94 6.54
N THR A 303 14.23 11.21 6.69
CA THR A 303 13.31 11.43 5.55
C THR A 303 13.78 12.60 4.66
N GLN A 304 14.18 13.72 5.26
CA GLN A 304 14.69 14.87 4.51
C GLN A 304 16.02 14.56 3.80
N LEU A 305 16.94 13.84 4.47
CA LEU A 305 18.19 13.38 3.86
C LEU A 305 17.93 12.51 2.63
N ILE A 306 17.02 11.54 2.76
CA ILE A 306 16.64 10.63 1.68
C ILE A 306 16.09 11.42 0.48
N LEU A 307 15.17 12.35 0.71
CA LEU A 307 14.58 13.18 -0.34
C LEU A 307 15.63 14.09 -1.01
N ARG A 308 16.48 14.74 -0.23
CA ARG A 308 17.54 15.63 -0.72
C ARG A 308 18.50 14.89 -1.66
N HIS A 309 18.85 13.66 -1.35
CA HIS A 309 19.77 12.86 -2.17
C HIS A 309 19.09 12.11 -3.32
N GLY A 310 17.76 12.18 -3.45
CA GLY A 310 17.01 11.64 -4.58
C GLY A 310 17.00 10.11 -4.64
N PHE A 311 16.90 9.46 -3.49
CA PHE A 311 16.70 8.00 -3.45
C PHE A 311 15.40 7.62 -4.17
N ALA A 312 15.46 6.55 -4.97
CA ALA A 312 14.29 6.04 -5.70
C ALA A 312 13.43 5.11 -4.85
N ARG A 313 14.05 4.42 -3.87
CA ARG A 313 13.37 3.42 -3.04
C ARG A 313 13.80 3.49 -1.59
N VAL A 314 12.83 3.26 -0.71
CA VAL A 314 13.01 3.09 0.75
C VAL A 314 12.32 1.80 1.18
N VAL A 315 13.04 0.95 1.90
CA VAL A 315 12.52 -0.33 2.39
C VAL A 315 12.75 -0.43 3.88
N PHE A 316 11.74 -0.83 4.65
CA PHE A 316 11.90 -1.04 6.09
C PHE A 316 11.03 -2.18 6.63
N ALA A 317 11.34 -2.66 7.86
CA ALA A 317 10.64 -3.79 8.46
C ALA A 317 9.55 -3.37 9.45
N LEU A 318 9.73 -2.27 10.18
CA LEU A 318 8.85 -1.85 11.26
C LEU A 318 8.59 -0.36 11.20
N TYR A 319 7.32 0.04 11.28
CA TYR A 319 6.95 1.43 11.51
C TYR A 319 7.50 1.92 12.85
N GLU A 320 7.98 3.17 12.90
CA GLU A 320 8.45 3.75 14.17
C GLU A 320 7.26 3.86 15.14
N PRO A 321 7.33 3.19 16.32
CA PRO A 321 6.28 3.34 17.33
C PRO A 321 6.23 4.78 17.87
N ASP A 322 5.04 5.28 18.22
CA ASP A 322 4.78 6.63 18.76
C ASP A 322 5.34 6.84 20.18
N ARG A 323 6.60 6.45 20.41
CA ARG A 323 7.26 6.57 21.70
C ARG A 323 8.05 7.87 21.86
N PHE A 324 8.77 8.24 20.82
CA PHE A 324 9.62 9.44 20.84
C PHE A 324 9.05 10.56 19.97
N VAL A 325 8.48 10.21 18.82
CA VAL A 325 7.83 11.11 17.86
C VAL A 325 6.69 10.38 17.16
N CYS A 326 5.67 11.12 16.73
CA CYS A 326 4.70 10.60 15.77
C CYS A 326 5.34 10.63 14.39
N CYS A 327 5.82 9.48 13.91
CA CYS A 327 6.55 9.39 12.66
C CYS A 327 5.58 9.35 11.47
N ARG A 328 5.89 10.14 10.44
CA ARG A 328 5.21 10.17 9.13
C ARG A 328 6.20 10.01 7.98
N GLY A 329 7.34 9.40 8.23
CA GLY A 329 8.42 9.26 7.25
C GLY A 329 7.97 8.55 5.98
N ALA A 330 7.34 7.39 6.13
CA ALA A 330 6.84 6.60 5.01
C ALA A 330 5.80 7.35 4.17
N GLN A 331 4.85 8.03 4.81
CA GLN A 331 3.84 8.82 4.11
C GLN A 331 4.48 9.97 3.33
N THR A 332 5.36 10.73 3.96
CA THR A 332 6.06 11.86 3.33
C THR A 332 6.90 11.41 2.13
N LEU A 333 7.58 10.27 2.24
CA LEU A 333 8.37 9.70 1.14
C LEU A 333 7.49 9.29 -0.05
N ARG A 334 6.36 8.63 0.22
CA ARG A 334 5.39 8.24 -0.82
C ARG A 334 4.78 9.46 -1.52
N GLU A 335 4.38 10.47 -0.75
CA GLU A 335 3.84 11.74 -1.29
C GLU A 335 4.86 12.47 -2.17
N ALA A 336 6.15 12.27 -1.92
CA ALA A 336 7.24 12.77 -2.76
C ALA A 336 7.58 11.85 -3.95
N GLY A 337 6.86 10.74 -4.15
CA GLY A 337 7.04 9.81 -5.27
C GLY A 337 8.14 8.75 -5.06
N VAL A 338 8.64 8.58 -3.84
CA VAL A 338 9.60 7.51 -3.50
C VAL A 338 8.85 6.18 -3.39
N ASP A 339 9.41 5.11 -3.98
CA ASP A 339 8.87 3.75 -3.81
C ASP A 339 9.15 3.23 -2.41
N VAL A 340 8.14 3.22 -1.54
CA VAL A 340 8.27 2.77 -0.14
C VAL A 340 7.67 1.37 0.02
N ARG A 341 8.49 0.42 0.50
CA ARG A 341 8.11 -0.97 0.74
C ARG A 341 8.29 -1.33 2.22
N VAL A 342 7.38 -2.14 2.75
CA VAL A 342 7.41 -2.60 4.14
C VAL A 342 7.34 -4.12 4.17
N TYR A 343 8.28 -4.74 4.89
CA TYR A 343 8.38 -6.19 5.06
C TYR A 343 8.34 -6.57 6.55
N PRO A 344 7.13 -6.66 7.13
CA PRO A 344 6.95 -6.88 8.58
C PRO A 344 7.43 -8.24 9.06
N GLU A 345 7.66 -9.21 8.18
CA GLU A 345 8.24 -10.50 8.51
C GLU A 345 9.64 -10.41 9.14
N LEU A 346 10.35 -9.29 8.95
CA LEU A 346 11.65 -9.03 9.59
C LEU A 346 11.55 -8.18 10.88
N ALA A 347 10.34 -7.76 11.28
CA ALA A 347 10.13 -6.91 12.46
C ALA A 347 10.61 -7.56 13.78
N GLU A 348 10.55 -8.89 13.89
CA GLU A 348 11.04 -9.60 15.09
C GLU A 348 12.53 -9.33 15.37
N GLY A 349 13.35 -9.22 14.33
CA GLY A 349 14.76 -8.83 14.47
C GLY A 349 14.94 -7.42 15.01
N VAL A 350 14.06 -6.50 14.60
CA VAL A 350 14.03 -5.10 15.06
C VAL A 350 13.60 -5.04 16.53
N HIS A 351 12.57 -5.80 16.91
CA HIS A 351 12.13 -5.89 18.30
C HIS A 351 13.25 -6.43 19.22
N ARG A 352 14.01 -7.44 18.77
CA ARG A 352 15.17 -7.95 19.53
C ARG A 352 16.25 -6.91 19.74
N ALA A 353 16.61 -6.15 18.70
CA ALA A 353 17.59 -5.06 18.82
C ALA A 353 17.13 -3.99 19.82
N ASN A 354 15.83 -3.81 19.99
CA ASN A 354 15.21 -2.77 20.82
C ASN A 354 14.57 -3.31 22.13
N ALA A 355 14.86 -4.56 22.52
CA ALA A 355 14.29 -5.19 23.72
C ALA A 355 14.55 -4.38 25.01
N HIS A 356 15.65 -3.62 25.07
CA HIS A 356 16.03 -2.74 26.19
C HIS A 356 15.06 -1.58 26.45
N LEU A 357 14.22 -1.22 25.45
CA LEU A 357 13.24 -0.15 25.61
C LEU A 357 11.92 -0.63 26.25
N GLY A 358 11.74 -1.94 26.43
CA GLY A 358 10.48 -2.53 26.87
C GLY A 358 9.41 -2.49 25.76
N ARG A 359 8.50 -3.44 25.78
CA ARG A 359 7.33 -3.47 24.88
C ARG A 359 6.29 -2.46 25.31
#